data_d22d45410e97d1161ff3753e15118965
#
_entry.id   d22d45410e97d1161ff3753e15118965
#
_cell.length_a   1.000
_cell.length_b   1.000
_cell.length_c   1.000
_cell.angle_alpha   90.00
_cell.angle_beta   90.00
_cell.angle_gamma   90.00
#
_symmetry.space_group_name_H-M   'P 1'
#
loop_
_entity.id
_entity.type
_entity.pdbx_description
1 polymer ?
#
loop_
_entity_poly.entity_id
_entity_poly.type
_entity_poly.pdbx_seq_one_letter_code
_entity_poly.pdbx_strand_id
1 'polypeptide(L)' 'MAVLEEAGVPCSLIHTVADAVEHPQVRARNMIVTADGLRMAGNPVKLSAFADPVSRQPAPDLDADGERIRRELGGIAP' A
#
# COMPACT_ATOMS: atom_id res chain seq x y z
N MET A 1 -0.39 -18.30 23.73
CA MET A 1 -1.11 -17.06 23.37
C MET A 1 -2.42 -16.94 24.13
N ALA A 2 -3.29 -17.95 24.06
CA ALA A 2 -4.63 -17.88 24.70
C ALA A 2 -4.57 -17.59 26.19
N VAL A 3 -3.65 -18.20 26.93
CA VAL A 3 -3.52 -17.99 28.37
C VAL A 3 -3.19 -16.53 28.70
N LEU A 4 -2.29 -15.92 27.94
CA LEU A 4 -1.91 -14.53 28.14
C LEU A 4 -3.03 -13.58 27.75
N GLU A 5 -3.75 -13.88 26.68
CA GLU A 5 -4.89 -13.10 26.23
C GLU A 5 -6.01 -13.09 27.26
N GLU A 6 -6.33 -14.24 27.85
CA GLU A 6 -7.31 -14.35 28.92
C GLU A 6 -6.91 -13.56 30.16
N ALA A 7 -5.63 -13.50 30.44
CA ALA A 7 -5.10 -12.72 31.57
C ALA A 7 -5.06 -11.21 31.29
N GLY A 8 -5.41 -10.78 30.09
CA GLY A 8 -5.36 -9.37 29.70
C GLY A 8 -3.96 -8.86 29.42
N VAL A 9 -3.01 -9.75 29.15
CA VAL A 9 -1.63 -9.37 28.85
C VAL A 9 -1.51 -9.13 27.35
N PRO A 10 -1.06 -7.94 26.93
CA PRO A 10 -0.81 -7.68 25.53
C PRO A 10 0.28 -8.62 24.99
N CYS A 11 -0.03 -9.34 23.93
CA CYS A 11 0.89 -10.32 23.36
C CYS A 11 0.60 -10.52 21.86
N SER A 12 1.61 -10.96 21.13
CA SER A 12 1.47 -11.32 19.72
C SER A 12 2.54 -12.32 19.33
N LEU A 13 2.29 -13.02 18.22
CA LEU A 13 3.30 -13.88 17.63
C LEU A 13 4.33 -13.02 16.88
N ILE A 14 5.56 -13.52 16.80
CA ILE A 14 6.59 -12.91 15.97
C ILE A 14 6.47 -13.55 14.59
N HIS A 15 6.21 -12.73 13.57
CA HIS A 15 6.06 -13.17 12.19
C HIS A 15 7.27 -12.82 11.35
N THR A 16 7.57 -13.68 10.35
CA THR A 16 8.45 -13.29 9.25
C THR A 16 7.66 -12.33 8.33
N VAL A 17 8.35 -11.65 7.42
CA VAL A 17 7.69 -10.81 6.42
C VAL A 17 6.74 -11.65 5.57
N ALA A 18 7.18 -12.87 5.18
CA ALA A 18 6.34 -13.78 4.41
C ALA A 18 5.03 -14.13 5.15
N ASP A 19 5.11 -14.37 6.46
CA ASP A 19 3.94 -14.66 7.27
C ASP A 19 3.04 -13.42 7.42
N ALA A 20 3.64 -12.26 7.63
CA ALA A 20 2.90 -11.01 7.83
C ALA A 20 2.07 -10.63 6.61
N VAL A 21 2.61 -10.77 5.40
CA VAL A 21 1.88 -10.39 4.18
C VAL A 21 0.71 -11.32 3.88
N GLU A 22 0.68 -12.51 4.46
CA GLU A 22 -0.43 -13.46 4.32
C GLU A 22 -1.40 -13.41 5.51
N HIS A 23 -1.13 -12.57 6.50
CA HIS A 23 -1.98 -12.47 7.69
C HIS A 23 -3.38 -11.96 7.31
N PRO A 24 -4.46 -12.58 7.84
CA PRO A 24 -5.83 -12.18 7.51
C PRO A 24 -6.13 -10.70 7.75
N GLN A 25 -5.59 -10.11 8.81
CA GLN A 25 -5.79 -8.70 9.12
C GLN A 25 -5.13 -7.78 8.07
N VAL A 26 -3.96 -8.15 7.59
CA VAL A 26 -3.25 -7.41 6.54
C VAL A 26 -4.08 -7.45 5.25
N ARG A 27 -4.66 -8.60 4.91
CA ARG A 27 -5.55 -8.75 3.75
C ARG A 27 -6.85 -7.96 3.93
N ALA A 28 -7.46 -8.05 5.12
CA ALA A 28 -8.70 -7.34 5.39
C ALA A 28 -8.55 -5.82 5.26
N ARG A 29 -7.37 -5.30 5.57
CA ARG A 29 -7.08 -3.88 5.46
C ARG A 29 -6.51 -3.47 4.09
N ASN A 30 -6.46 -4.38 3.15
CA ASN A 30 -5.92 -4.13 1.80
C ASN A 30 -4.52 -3.51 1.84
N MET A 31 -3.65 -4.07 2.68
CA MET A 31 -2.30 -3.56 2.85
C MET A 31 -1.28 -4.16 1.89
N ILE A 32 -1.69 -5.13 1.08
CA ILE A 32 -0.87 -5.68 -0.01
C ILE A 32 -1.62 -5.45 -1.31
N VAL A 33 -1.03 -4.65 -2.16
CA VAL A 33 -1.60 -4.29 -3.47
C VAL A 33 -0.65 -4.70 -4.59
N THR A 34 -1.14 -4.69 -5.82
CA THR A 34 -0.32 -5.03 -6.98
C THR A 34 -0.26 -3.87 -7.96
N ALA A 35 0.92 -3.69 -8.56
CA ALA A 35 1.13 -2.74 -9.64
C ALA A 35 1.97 -3.45 -10.70
N ASP A 36 1.38 -3.67 -11.87
CA ASP A 36 2.04 -4.37 -13.00
C ASP A 36 2.64 -5.72 -12.57
N GLY A 37 1.87 -6.51 -11.80
CA GLY A 37 2.29 -7.81 -11.31
C GLY A 37 3.22 -7.79 -10.10
N LEU A 38 3.66 -6.63 -9.67
CA LEU A 38 4.51 -6.48 -8.49
C LEU A 38 3.66 -6.30 -7.23
N ARG A 39 3.84 -7.16 -6.24
CA ARG A 39 3.19 -7.02 -4.93
C ARG A 39 3.94 -5.98 -4.10
N MET A 40 3.20 -5.10 -3.46
CA MET A 40 3.77 -4.01 -2.69
C MET A 40 2.85 -3.62 -1.53
N ALA A 41 3.38 -2.85 -0.59
CA ALA A 41 2.59 -2.34 0.52
C ALA A 41 1.56 -1.34 0.03
N GLY A 42 0.36 -1.43 0.56
CA GLY A 42 -0.70 -0.47 0.31
C GLY A 42 -0.57 0.78 1.16
N ASN A 43 -1.51 1.71 0.97
CA ASN A 43 -1.56 2.93 1.76
C ASN A 43 -2.20 2.63 3.13
N PRO A 44 -1.51 2.90 4.25
CA PRO A 44 -2.10 2.70 5.58
C PRO A 44 -3.18 3.71 5.93
N VAL A 45 -3.19 4.86 5.27
CA VAL A 45 -4.22 5.88 5.49
C VAL A 45 -5.44 5.55 4.63
N LYS A 46 -6.53 5.15 5.27
CA LYS A 46 -7.78 4.76 4.61
C LYS A 46 -8.81 5.87 4.80
N LEU A 47 -9.29 6.43 3.70
CA LEU A 47 -10.28 7.50 3.69
C LEU A 47 -11.54 7.03 3.00
N SER A 48 -12.71 7.22 3.65
CA SER A 48 -13.99 6.76 3.11
C SER A 48 -14.39 7.45 1.81
N ALA A 49 -13.85 8.64 1.55
CA ALA A 49 -14.16 9.42 0.33
C ALA A 49 -13.36 8.95 -0.90
N PHE A 50 -12.37 8.09 -0.72
CA PHE A 50 -11.48 7.65 -1.80
C PHE A 50 -11.47 6.15 -1.94
N ALA A 51 -11.39 5.67 -3.18
CA ALA A 51 -11.25 4.26 -3.47
C ALA A 51 -9.89 3.74 -2.99
N ASP A 52 -9.86 2.46 -2.63
CA ASP A 52 -8.65 1.78 -2.19
C ASP A 52 -8.50 0.46 -2.98
N PRO A 53 -8.23 0.52 -4.30
CA PRO A 53 -8.20 -0.67 -5.14
C PRO A 53 -6.99 -1.54 -4.85
N VAL A 54 -7.16 -2.86 -5.05
CA VAL A 54 -6.05 -3.82 -4.92
C VAL A 54 -5.05 -3.65 -6.06
N SER A 55 -5.53 -3.34 -7.26
CA SER A 55 -4.69 -3.12 -8.43
C SER A 55 -4.38 -1.64 -8.58
N ARG A 56 -3.11 -1.32 -8.68
CA ARG A 56 -2.61 0.05 -8.77
C ARG A 56 -1.89 0.27 -10.07
N GLN A 57 -1.78 1.52 -10.49
CA GLN A 57 -0.97 1.87 -11.64
C GLN A 57 0.51 1.70 -11.30
N PRO A 58 1.32 1.20 -12.25
CA PRO A 58 2.76 1.11 -12.04
C PRO A 58 3.40 2.49 -11.99
N ALA A 59 4.64 2.53 -11.49
CA ALA A 59 5.43 3.75 -11.54
C ALA A 59 5.64 4.19 -12.99
N PRO A 60 5.59 5.50 -13.27
CA PRO A 60 5.85 5.99 -14.62
C PRO A 60 7.31 5.84 -15.01
N ASP A 61 7.56 5.77 -16.31
CA ASP A 61 8.92 5.83 -16.84
C ASP A 61 9.50 7.24 -16.63
N LEU A 62 10.81 7.34 -16.74
CA LEU A 62 11.50 8.61 -16.59
C LEU A 62 10.96 9.65 -17.59
N ASP A 63 10.56 10.79 -17.06
CA ASP A 63 10.00 11.93 -17.83
C ASP A 63 8.75 11.58 -18.65
N ALA A 64 8.02 10.53 -18.27
CA ALA A 64 6.80 10.10 -18.99
C ALA A 64 5.76 11.23 -19.06
N ASP A 65 5.64 12.01 -18.01
CA ASP A 65 4.66 13.11 -17.91
C ASP A 65 5.27 14.50 -18.18
N GLY A 66 6.56 14.56 -18.49
CA GLY A 66 7.28 15.83 -18.58
C GLY A 66 6.71 16.80 -19.60
N GLU A 67 6.43 16.32 -20.81
CA GLU A 67 5.86 17.16 -21.87
C GLU A 67 4.47 17.69 -21.49
N ARG A 68 3.63 16.83 -20.94
CA ARG A 68 2.29 17.23 -20.50
C ARG A 68 2.35 18.28 -19.39
N ILE A 69 3.20 18.08 -18.41
CA ILE A 69 3.37 19.01 -17.29
C ILE A 69 3.89 20.37 -17.77
N ARG A 70 4.91 20.37 -18.65
CA ARG A 70 5.43 21.63 -19.20
C ARG A 70 4.37 22.39 -19.96
N ARG A 71 3.52 21.68 -20.70
CA ARG A 71 2.41 22.29 -21.45
C ARG A 71 1.37 22.88 -20.51
N GLU A 72 0.98 22.17 -19.46
CA GLU A 72 0.01 22.63 -18.47
C GLU A 72 0.48 23.87 -17.71
N LEU A 73 1.78 23.95 -17.46
CA LEU A 73 2.38 25.10 -16.79
C LEU A 73 2.67 26.28 -17.72
N GLY A 74 2.10 26.28 -18.92
CA GLY A 74 2.25 27.38 -19.87
C GLY A 74 3.62 27.52 -20.50
N GLY A 75 4.35 26.41 -20.60
CA GLY A 75 5.67 26.42 -21.22
C GLY A 75 6.75 27.04 -20.36
N ILE A 76 6.59 27.02 -19.03
CA ILE A 76 7.70 27.38 -18.12
C ILE A 76 8.80 26.35 -18.29
N ALA A 77 9.72 26.63 -19.19
CA ALA A 77 10.87 25.80 -19.44
C ALA A 77 12.02 26.16 -18.50
N PRO A 78 12.86 25.20 -18.17
CA PRO A 78 14.09 25.48 -17.44
C PRO A 78 15.03 26.38 -18.26
#